data_02e4716fe2dc590e35936a6520d94eec
#
_entry.id   02e4716fe2dc590e35936a6520d94eec
#
_cell.length_a   1.000
_cell.length_b   1.000
_cell.length_c   1.000
_cell.angle_alpha   90.00
_cell.angle_beta   90.00
_cell.angle_gamma   90.00
#
_symmetry.space_group_name_H-M   'P 1'
#
loop_
_entity.id
_entity.type
_entity.pdbx_description
1 polymer ?
#
loop_
_entity_poly.entity_id
_entity_poly.type
_entity_poly.pdbx_seq_one_letter_code
_entity_poly.pdbx_strand_id
1 'polypeptide(L)'
;MTDTTFLGNHIAISEYKGSPALVTFKNSIDKMDGTVTAVKVEVKEKVGDVASWGKNNDYPQLVIKEVKKNGAASSSLRFLRKAHYGNGLVLIKDEVNDLGKKAPRMVPLSEVPAIDQFFRKSQMNRFWKETITDLEWFSIAFPEYILSENFATINRVKRQKAAWCRFEMMNQESGLIEHVYISEKFGKATADLNSQYVEKVPLIDSYWSPEEVKLYCQTNKIKKFIRPVFYPLLDEAYYPESEWHAILKSGWLDVANSVPALKKALFANQMTIKFLIEVDEQYYKNVYDTEWLKMKPEARKQIRQDLVDSINSGLVGNDNSGKAIQAMKWTDTNGKEVSAIKITPIDDKLKDGIYLPEASAANSEILVAIGVDATLIGGAGIPGGALGAGSGSDKREAFLILSALYKTNRETTLEIFEFIQEYNGWDSTIKPAFENTILTTLDANPTGTKTVTA
;
A
#
# COMPACT_ATOMS: atom_id res chain seq x y z
N MET A 1 -5.44 -35.89 8.48
CA MET A 1 -4.73 -34.62 8.72
C MET A 1 -5.67 -33.51 8.31
N THR A 2 -5.90 -32.54 9.14
CA THR A 2 -6.71 -31.36 8.80
C THR A 2 -5.84 -30.43 7.96
N ASP A 3 -6.21 -30.21 6.73
CA ASP A 3 -5.51 -29.24 5.88
C ASP A 3 -6.06 -27.85 6.23
N THR A 4 -5.21 -26.99 6.79
CA THR A 4 -5.61 -25.67 7.24
C THR A 4 -4.87 -24.63 6.41
N THR A 5 -5.60 -23.86 5.62
CA THR A 5 -5.06 -22.79 4.80
C THR A 5 -5.29 -21.44 5.50
N PHE A 6 -4.22 -20.76 5.87
CA PHE A 6 -4.30 -19.41 6.45
C PHE A 6 -4.48 -18.36 5.35
N LEU A 7 -5.51 -17.54 5.47
CA LEU A 7 -5.81 -16.42 4.55
C LEU A 7 -5.27 -15.08 5.06
N GLY A 8 -4.49 -15.10 6.14
CA GLY A 8 -3.89 -13.96 6.83
C GLY A 8 -3.62 -14.34 8.28
N ASN A 9 -3.22 -13.37 9.09
CA ASN A 9 -2.88 -13.65 10.50
C ASN A 9 -4.10 -13.97 11.39
N HIS A 10 -5.33 -13.69 10.92
CA HIS A 10 -6.53 -13.74 11.76
C HIS A 10 -7.63 -14.65 11.20
N ILE A 11 -7.46 -15.18 10.01
CA ILE A 11 -8.47 -15.99 9.34
C ILE A 11 -7.81 -17.24 8.75
N ALA A 12 -8.37 -18.41 9.05
CA ALA A 12 -7.98 -19.66 8.43
C ALA A 12 -9.20 -20.43 7.97
N ILE A 13 -9.07 -21.16 6.86
CA ILE A 13 -10.02 -22.18 6.44
C ILE A 13 -9.41 -23.52 6.82
N SER A 14 -10.10 -24.25 7.68
CA SER A 14 -9.73 -25.61 8.05
C SER A 14 -10.73 -26.58 7.41
N GLU A 15 -10.22 -27.59 6.74
CA GLU A 15 -11.05 -28.65 6.18
C GLU A 15 -11.08 -29.82 7.16
N TYR A 16 -12.26 -30.09 7.72
CA TYR A 16 -12.48 -31.24 8.57
C TYR A 16 -13.50 -32.19 7.90
N LYS A 17 -13.05 -33.38 7.53
CA LYS A 17 -13.87 -34.41 6.86
C LYS A 17 -14.61 -33.91 5.63
N GLY A 18 -13.96 -33.09 4.80
CA GLY A 18 -14.55 -32.57 3.56
C GLY A 18 -15.51 -31.39 3.73
N SER A 19 -15.64 -30.85 4.93
CA SER A 19 -16.44 -29.65 5.20
C SER A 19 -15.52 -28.49 5.56
N PRO A 20 -15.45 -27.41 4.76
CA PRO A 20 -14.67 -26.25 5.11
C PRO A 20 -15.28 -25.52 6.32
N ALA A 21 -14.48 -25.31 7.34
CA ALA A 21 -14.81 -24.49 8.50
C ALA A 21 -13.98 -23.21 8.48
N LEU A 22 -14.63 -22.08 8.59
CA LEU A 22 -13.98 -20.81 8.75
C LEU A 22 -13.56 -20.63 10.22
N VAL A 23 -12.28 -20.48 10.47
CA VAL A 23 -11.73 -20.21 11.81
C VAL A 23 -11.28 -18.76 11.83
N THR A 24 -11.96 -17.92 12.60
CA THR A 24 -11.52 -16.57 12.89
C THR A 24 -10.78 -16.58 14.23
N PHE A 25 -9.51 -16.22 14.19
CA PHE A 25 -8.78 -15.95 15.42
C PHE A 25 -9.18 -14.53 15.84
N LYS A 26 -10.08 -14.43 16.84
CA LYS A 26 -10.21 -13.16 17.54
C LYS A 26 -8.82 -12.80 18.02
N ASN A 27 -8.35 -11.60 17.71
CA ASN A 27 -7.27 -11.00 18.45
C ASN A 27 -7.67 -11.07 19.93
N SER A 28 -7.23 -12.10 20.66
CA SER A 28 -6.75 -11.80 21.97
C SER A 28 -5.69 -10.74 21.65
N ILE A 29 -5.97 -9.48 21.96
CA ILE A 29 -4.93 -8.55 22.31
C ILE A 29 -4.08 -9.41 23.21
N ASP A 30 -2.98 -9.96 22.66
CA ASP A 30 -1.91 -10.42 23.52
C ASP A 30 -1.78 -9.24 24.46
N LYS A 31 -2.14 -9.46 25.71
CA LYS A 31 -1.95 -8.45 26.72
C LYS A 31 -0.54 -8.01 26.45
N MET A 32 -0.40 -6.81 25.88
CA MET A 32 0.87 -6.13 25.96
C MET A 32 1.09 -6.14 27.46
N ASP A 33 1.81 -7.16 27.89
CA ASP A 33 2.35 -7.17 29.22
C ASP A 33 3.10 -5.86 29.29
N GLY A 34 2.55 -4.91 30.03
CA GLY A 34 3.10 -3.57 30.19
C GLY A 34 4.43 -3.57 30.93
N THR A 35 5.06 -4.69 31.01
CA THR A 35 6.48 -4.91 31.20
C THR A 35 7.11 -5.02 29.81
N VAL A 36 7.34 -3.88 29.18
CA VAL A 36 8.55 -3.75 28.38
C VAL A 36 9.69 -3.96 29.38
N THR A 37 9.94 -5.22 29.70
CA THR A 37 11.28 -5.60 30.08
C THR A 37 12.06 -5.25 28.83
N ALA A 38 12.79 -4.14 28.89
CA ALA A 38 13.86 -3.88 27.97
C ALA A 38 14.74 -5.13 28.09
N VAL A 39 14.46 -6.13 27.24
CA VAL A 39 15.41 -7.16 26.96
C VAL A 39 16.56 -6.34 26.39
N LYS A 40 17.56 -6.07 27.23
CA LYS A 40 18.89 -5.75 26.76
C LYS A 40 19.29 -6.98 25.95
N VAL A 41 18.87 -7.00 24.69
CA VAL A 41 19.57 -7.78 23.69
C VAL A 41 20.92 -7.09 23.65
N GLU A 42 21.90 -7.68 24.33
CA GLU A 42 23.29 -7.42 24.02
C GLU A 42 23.50 -7.88 22.57
N VAL A 43 23.01 -7.08 21.64
CA VAL A 43 23.49 -7.10 20.28
C VAL A 43 24.92 -6.61 20.42
N LYS A 44 25.87 -7.50 20.23
CA LYS A 44 27.28 -7.13 20.04
C LYS A 44 27.33 -6.44 18.68
N GLU A 45 26.92 -5.18 18.70
CA GLU A 45 26.96 -4.27 17.54
C GLU A 45 28.41 -4.09 17.18
N LYS A 46 28.79 -4.63 16.05
CA LYS A 46 30.12 -4.39 15.47
C LYS A 46 30.04 -3.09 14.69
N VAL A 47 30.98 -2.19 14.94
CA VAL A 47 31.19 -1.02 14.08
C VAL A 47 31.31 -1.51 12.63
N GLY A 48 30.48 -0.94 11.76
CA GLY A 48 30.43 -1.32 10.34
C GLY A 48 29.24 -2.20 9.95
N ASP A 49 28.40 -2.65 10.89
CA ASP A 49 27.15 -3.35 10.60
C ASP A 49 26.03 -2.36 10.18
N VAL A 50 24.98 -2.87 9.58
CA VAL A 50 23.82 -2.05 9.21
C VAL A 50 22.77 -2.02 10.29
N ALA A 51 22.17 -0.86 10.51
CA ALA A 51 20.99 -0.70 11.34
C ALA A 51 19.80 -1.40 10.66
N SER A 52 19.11 -2.28 11.39
CA SER A 52 17.96 -2.99 10.87
C SER A 52 16.77 -2.06 10.67
N TRP A 53 16.17 -2.08 9.49
CA TRP A 53 14.92 -1.39 9.23
C TRP A 53 13.74 -2.36 9.39
N GLY A 54 13.13 -2.36 10.58
CA GLY A 54 12.15 -3.34 11.02
C GLY A 54 12.79 -4.64 11.55
N LYS A 55 11.96 -5.54 12.05
CA LYS A 55 12.40 -6.76 12.77
C LYS A 55 13.36 -7.65 11.97
N ASN A 56 13.12 -7.79 10.66
CA ASN A 56 13.89 -8.65 9.76
C ASN A 56 14.71 -7.83 8.73
N ASN A 57 14.92 -6.56 8.98
CA ASN A 57 15.54 -5.63 8.03
C ASN A 57 14.82 -5.56 6.66
N ASP A 58 13.50 -5.76 6.66
CA ASP A 58 12.65 -5.87 5.47
C ASP A 58 11.43 -4.93 5.50
N TYR A 59 11.37 -3.99 6.45
CA TYR A 59 10.24 -3.09 6.61
C TYR A 59 9.78 -2.41 5.31
N PRO A 60 10.66 -1.79 4.48
CA PRO A 60 10.21 -1.18 3.22
C PRO A 60 9.60 -2.18 2.25
N GLN A 61 10.12 -3.39 2.19
CA GLN A 61 9.61 -4.44 1.32
C GLN A 61 8.25 -4.95 1.80
N LEU A 62 8.08 -5.08 3.12
CA LEU A 62 6.81 -5.43 3.75
C LEU A 62 5.75 -4.38 3.43
N VAL A 63 6.06 -3.11 3.67
CA VAL A 63 5.18 -1.97 3.36
C VAL A 63 4.76 -1.98 1.89
N ILE A 64 5.71 -2.10 0.96
CA ILE A 64 5.41 -2.14 -0.47
C ILE A 64 4.49 -3.31 -0.81
N LYS A 65 4.74 -4.48 -0.23
CA LYS A 65 3.96 -5.69 -0.49
C LYS A 65 2.53 -5.55 0.01
N GLU A 66 2.34 -5.11 1.25
CA GLU A 66 1.01 -5.05 1.87
C GLU A 66 0.16 -3.91 1.33
N VAL A 67 0.74 -2.72 1.15
CA VAL A 67 0.02 -1.57 0.58
C VAL A 67 -0.39 -1.82 -0.87
N LYS A 68 0.46 -2.45 -1.68
CA LYS A 68 0.11 -2.77 -3.09
C LYS A 68 -1.03 -3.76 -3.24
N LYS A 69 -1.34 -4.56 -2.23
CA LYS A 69 -2.52 -5.43 -2.21
C LYS A 69 -3.82 -4.65 -1.98
N ASN A 70 -3.73 -3.48 -1.34
CA ASN A 70 -4.88 -2.68 -0.96
C ASN A 70 -5.12 -1.51 -1.93
N GLY A 71 -6.30 -1.48 -2.55
CA GLY A 71 -6.67 -0.44 -3.51
C GLY A 71 -6.84 0.94 -2.87
N ALA A 72 -7.44 1.01 -1.68
CA ALA A 72 -7.65 2.27 -0.96
C ALA A 72 -6.32 2.89 -0.52
N ALA A 73 -5.47 2.13 0.18
CA ALA A 73 -4.16 2.59 0.61
C ALA A 73 -3.26 3.01 -0.58
N SER A 74 -3.18 2.17 -1.60
CA SER A 74 -2.35 2.44 -2.78
C SER A 74 -2.82 3.66 -3.57
N SER A 75 -4.15 3.88 -3.71
CA SER A 75 -4.68 5.06 -4.41
C SER A 75 -4.51 6.33 -3.58
N SER A 76 -4.65 6.25 -2.27
CA SER A 76 -4.43 7.38 -1.36
C SER A 76 -2.99 7.87 -1.42
N LEU A 77 -2.01 6.99 -1.24
CA LEU A 77 -0.59 7.38 -1.34
C LEU A 77 -0.22 7.89 -2.73
N ARG A 78 -0.82 7.35 -3.80
CA ARG A 78 -0.66 7.89 -5.15
C ARG A 78 -1.26 9.29 -5.29
N PHE A 79 -2.38 9.55 -4.63
CA PHE A 79 -3.01 10.87 -4.61
C PHE A 79 -2.14 11.87 -3.85
N LEU A 80 -1.69 11.52 -2.64
CA LEU A 80 -0.81 12.36 -1.84
C LEU A 80 0.46 12.76 -2.60
N ARG A 81 1.14 11.79 -3.21
CA ARG A 81 2.31 12.08 -4.06
C ARG A 81 2.03 13.09 -5.16
N LYS A 82 0.84 13.03 -5.80
CA LYS A 82 0.46 13.99 -6.84
C LYS A 82 0.14 15.36 -6.26
N ALA A 83 -0.53 15.41 -5.11
CA ALA A 83 -0.85 16.64 -4.40
C ALA A 83 0.42 17.33 -3.90
N HIS A 84 1.37 16.58 -3.38
CA HIS A 84 2.68 17.07 -2.96
C HIS A 84 3.43 17.72 -4.13
N TYR A 85 3.55 17.03 -5.25
CA TYR A 85 4.23 17.53 -6.45
C TYR A 85 3.49 18.70 -7.11
N GLY A 86 2.17 18.74 -7.03
CA GLY A 86 1.34 19.76 -7.69
C GLY A 86 1.57 19.85 -9.20
N ASN A 87 1.74 21.06 -9.70
CA ASN A 87 2.12 21.35 -11.09
C ASN A 87 3.63 21.25 -11.33
N GLY A 88 4.42 21.03 -10.26
CA GLY A 88 5.87 20.88 -10.32
C GLY A 88 6.61 21.99 -9.60
N LEU A 89 7.94 21.90 -9.63
CA LEU A 89 8.82 22.90 -9.03
C LEU A 89 8.90 24.13 -9.90
N VAL A 90 8.72 25.29 -9.29
CA VAL A 90 8.92 26.61 -9.87
C VAL A 90 9.92 27.39 -9.03
N LEU A 91 10.58 28.35 -9.64
CA LEU A 91 11.44 29.30 -8.96
C LEU A 91 10.69 30.63 -8.84
N ILE A 92 10.71 31.23 -7.66
CA ILE A 92 10.04 32.50 -7.38
C ILE A 92 11.04 33.50 -6.78
N LYS A 93 10.84 34.77 -7.11
CA LYS A 93 11.58 35.88 -6.56
C LYS A 93 10.62 36.98 -6.18
N ASP A 94 10.77 37.53 -4.97
CA ASP A 94 9.97 38.66 -4.54
C ASP A 94 10.44 39.94 -5.28
N GLU A 95 9.56 40.54 -6.07
CA GLU A 95 9.79 41.82 -6.71
C GLU A 95 8.82 42.87 -6.18
N VAL A 96 9.28 44.11 -6.16
CA VAL A 96 8.42 45.24 -5.78
C VAL A 96 7.64 45.65 -7.03
N ASN A 97 6.31 45.55 -6.99
CA ASN A 97 5.47 45.99 -8.07
C ASN A 97 5.36 47.51 -8.16
N ASP A 98 4.75 48.03 -9.20
CA ASP A 98 4.57 49.48 -9.45
C ASP A 98 3.83 50.23 -8.33
N LEU A 99 3.16 49.51 -7.43
CA LEU A 99 2.47 50.02 -6.25
C LEU A 99 3.34 49.98 -4.98
N GLY A 100 4.62 49.63 -5.07
CA GLY A 100 5.54 49.54 -3.95
C GLY A 100 5.31 48.31 -3.04
N LYS A 101 4.47 47.34 -3.46
CA LYS A 101 4.22 46.11 -2.71
C LYS A 101 5.09 44.97 -3.23
N LYS A 102 5.64 44.17 -2.32
CA LYS A 102 6.33 42.92 -2.67
C LYS A 102 5.32 41.93 -3.21
N ALA A 103 5.60 41.39 -4.38
CA ALA A 103 4.81 40.35 -5.02
C ALA A 103 5.73 39.24 -5.57
N PRO A 104 5.39 37.97 -5.44
CA PRO A 104 6.21 36.88 -5.99
C PRO A 104 6.10 36.87 -7.51
N ARG A 105 7.27 36.86 -8.19
CA ARG A 105 7.37 36.64 -9.64
C ARG A 105 7.97 35.28 -9.92
N MET A 106 7.39 34.54 -10.82
CA MET A 106 8.00 33.32 -11.36
C MET A 106 9.26 33.67 -12.16
N VAL A 107 10.37 32.99 -11.85
CA VAL A 107 11.64 33.13 -12.55
C VAL A 107 11.78 32.02 -13.57
N PRO A 108 11.75 32.30 -14.88
CA PRO A 108 12.00 31.29 -15.91
C PRO A 108 13.42 30.74 -15.80
N LEU A 109 13.60 29.45 -16.05
CA LEU A 109 14.93 28.81 -16.03
C LEU A 109 15.93 29.44 -17.00
N SER A 110 15.44 30.11 -18.06
CA SER A 110 16.28 30.87 -19.00
C SER A 110 16.99 32.06 -18.37
N GLU A 111 16.45 32.62 -17.30
CA GLU A 111 17.07 33.74 -16.54
C GLU A 111 18.17 33.27 -15.57
N VAL A 112 18.22 31.96 -15.29
CA VAL A 112 19.14 31.33 -14.32
C VAL A 112 19.90 30.15 -14.94
N PRO A 113 20.82 30.38 -15.88
CA PRO A 113 21.47 29.32 -16.67
C PRO A 113 22.18 28.25 -15.86
N ALA A 114 22.76 28.63 -14.71
CA ALA A 114 23.45 27.67 -13.82
C ALA A 114 22.47 26.65 -13.21
N ILE A 115 21.31 27.13 -12.78
CA ILE A 115 20.23 26.30 -12.23
C ILE A 115 19.60 25.45 -13.36
N ASP A 116 19.37 26.05 -14.54
CA ASP A 116 18.84 25.30 -15.70
C ASP A 116 19.77 24.13 -16.09
N GLN A 117 21.07 24.39 -16.17
CA GLN A 117 22.05 23.35 -16.45
C GLN A 117 22.02 22.23 -15.42
N PHE A 118 21.95 22.58 -14.12
CA PHE A 118 21.84 21.60 -13.05
C PHE A 118 20.54 20.78 -13.16
N PHE A 119 19.42 21.44 -13.44
CA PHE A 119 18.10 20.77 -13.60
C PHE A 119 18.14 19.75 -14.73
N ARG A 120 18.74 20.09 -15.86
CA ARG A 120 18.91 19.17 -16.99
C ARG A 120 19.81 17.99 -16.65
N LYS A 121 20.97 18.25 -16.04
CA LYS A 121 21.92 17.20 -15.63
C LYS A 121 21.35 16.24 -14.61
N SER A 122 20.57 16.73 -13.67
CA SER A 122 19.97 15.95 -12.58
C SER A 122 18.62 15.37 -12.94
N GLN A 123 18.03 15.75 -14.11
CA GLN A 123 16.66 15.39 -14.49
C GLN A 123 15.65 15.70 -13.36
N MET A 124 15.66 16.97 -12.89
CA MET A 124 15.01 17.36 -11.65
C MET A 124 13.54 16.99 -11.57
N ASN A 125 12.77 17.06 -12.68
CA ASN A 125 11.36 16.65 -12.69
C ASN A 125 11.18 15.15 -12.34
N ARG A 126 12.12 14.29 -12.75
CA ARG A 126 12.12 12.88 -12.40
C ARG A 126 12.57 12.69 -10.95
N PHE A 127 13.64 13.36 -10.58
CA PHE A 127 14.19 13.32 -9.23
C PHE A 127 13.13 13.65 -8.17
N TRP A 128 12.39 14.77 -8.34
CA TRP A 128 11.34 15.17 -7.41
C TRP A 128 10.22 14.13 -7.29
N LYS A 129 9.73 13.62 -8.42
CA LYS A 129 8.67 12.59 -8.40
C LYS A 129 9.10 11.32 -7.66
N GLU A 130 10.35 10.93 -7.82
CA GLU A 130 10.91 9.74 -7.15
C GLU A 130 11.17 10.00 -5.66
N THR A 131 11.70 11.16 -5.30
CA THR A 131 11.99 11.55 -3.90
C THR A 131 10.70 11.73 -3.10
N ILE A 132 9.73 12.44 -3.64
CA ILE A 132 8.40 12.58 -3.03
C ILE A 132 7.73 11.20 -2.85
N THR A 133 7.93 10.27 -3.77
CA THR A 133 7.40 8.92 -3.60
C THR A 133 8.00 8.23 -2.37
N ASP A 134 9.29 8.38 -2.12
CA ASP A 134 9.92 7.78 -0.94
C ASP A 134 9.45 8.47 0.36
N LEU A 135 9.32 9.79 0.36
CA LEU A 135 8.81 10.54 1.52
C LEU A 135 7.39 10.12 1.88
N GLU A 136 6.48 10.03 0.92
CA GLU A 136 5.08 9.64 1.17
C GLU A 136 4.94 8.17 1.62
N TRP A 137 5.85 7.29 1.18
CA TRP A 137 5.78 5.88 1.52
C TRP A 137 6.53 5.50 2.78
N PHE A 138 7.64 6.18 3.07
CA PHE A 138 8.58 5.77 4.12
C PHE A 138 8.96 6.90 5.07
N SER A 139 8.44 8.10 4.85
CA SER A 139 8.78 9.33 5.58
C SER A 139 10.27 9.69 5.55
N ILE A 140 11.04 9.06 4.65
CA ILE A 140 12.48 9.31 4.44
C ILE A 140 12.84 9.15 2.98
N ALA A 141 13.74 10.01 2.49
CA ALA A 141 14.36 9.87 1.18
C ALA A 141 15.89 10.03 1.28
N PHE A 142 16.59 9.42 0.33
CA PHE A 142 18.06 9.38 0.28
C PHE A 142 18.57 10.05 -1.01
N PRO A 143 18.62 11.38 -1.06
CA PRO A 143 19.30 12.08 -2.16
C PRO A 143 20.80 11.88 -2.06
N GLU A 144 21.42 11.45 -3.15
CA GLU A 144 22.86 11.34 -3.33
C GLU A 144 23.35 12.57 -4.08
N TYR A 145 24.27 13.30 -3.47
CA TYR A 145 24.87 14.50 -4.02
C TYR A 145 26.23 14.15 -4.64
N ILE A 146 26.44 14.53 -5.89
CA ILE A 146 27.65 14.25 -6.64
C ILE A 146 28.36 15.57 -6.90
N LEU A 147 29.58 15.70 -6.38
CA LEU A 147 30.39 16.91 -6.45
C LEU A 147 31.13 17.03 -7.78
N SER A 148 31.53 18.25 -8.08
CA SER A 148 32.54 18.55 -9.09
C SER A 148 33.92 18.03 -8.67
N GLU A 149 34.85 17.91 -9.60
CA GLU A 149 36.18 17.36 -9.29
C GLU A 149 36.96 18.19 -8.29
N ASN A 150 36.75 19.50 -8.29
CA ASN A 150 37.36 20.45 -7.38
C ASN A 150 36.58 20.68 -6.07
N PHE A 151 35.51 19.91 -5.85
CA PHE A 151 34.59 20.02 -4.69
C PHE A 151 33.87 21.36 -4.55
N ALA A 152 33.99 22.26 -5.53
CA ALA A 152 33.45 23.60 -5.42
C ALA A 152 31.92 23.66 -5.55
N THR A 153 31.33 22.71 -6.31
CA THR A 153 29.91 22.70 -6.60
C THR A 153 29.34 21.29 -6.52
N ILE A 154 28.06 21.20 -6.16
CA ILE A 154 27.24 20.00 -6.40
C ILE A 154 26.86 20.00 -7.88
N ASN A 155 27.39 19.06 -8.63
CA ASN A 155 27.20 18.98 -10.07
C ASN A 155 25.93 18.22 -10.47
N ARG A 156 25.49 17.29 -9.62
CA ARG A 156 24.29 16.48 -9.83
C ARG A 156 23.71 15.98 -8.51
N VAL A 157 22.40 15.82 -8.46
CA VAL A 157 21.72 15.06 -7.42
C VAL A 157 20.97 13.88 -8.04
N LYS A 158 20.92 12.76 -7.31
CA LYS A 158 20.25 11.53 -7.74
C LYS A 158 19.53 10.91 -6.56
N ARG A 159 18.35 10.39 -6.77
CA ARG A 159 17.62 9.65 -5.74
C ARG A 159 18.18 8.24 -5.61
N GLN A 160 18.54 7.81 -4.41
CA GLN A 160 18.70 6.41 -4.08
C GLN A 160 17.38 5.86 -3.54
N LYS A 161 17.02 4.63 -3.93
CA LYS A 161 15.73 4.05 -3.52
C LYS A 161 15.75 3.77 -2.02
N ALA A 162 14.83 4.34 -1.25
CA ALA A 162 14.78 4.15 0.20
C ALA A 162 14.77 2.66 0.59
N ALA A 163 14.02 1.82 -0.14
CA ALA A 163 13.99 0.38 0.11
C ALA A 163 15.35 -0.35 -0.05
N TRP A 164 16.32 0.27 -0.73
CA TRP A 164 17.67 -0.27 -0.94
C TRP A 164 18.72 0.33 -0.01
N CYS A 165 18.37 1.36 0.77
CA CYS A 165 19.29 2.05 1.66
C CYS A 165 19.18 1.51 3.08
N ARG A 166 20.34 1.41 3.75
CA ARG A 166 20.42 1.11 5.17
C ARG A 166 21.50 1.97 5.80
N PHE A 167 21.19 2.55 6.96
CA PHE A 167 22.19 3.26 7.75
C PHE A 167 23.20 2.28 8.31
N GLU A 168 24.44 2.73 8.42
CA GLU A 168 25.44 2.10 9.29
C GLU A 168 25.00 2.21 10.74
N MET A 169 25.39 1.25 11.56
CA MET A 169 25.18 1.34 13.01
C MET A 169 25.93 2.58 13.55
N MET A 170 25.24 3.31 14.44
CA MET A 170 25.83 4.50 15.08
C MET A 170 27.10 4.14 15.82
N ASN A 171 28.14 4.91 15.58
CA ASN A 171 29.37 4.80 16.32
C ASN A 171 29.13 5.24 17.78
N GLN A 172 29.33 4.32 18.72
CA GLN A 172 29.05 4.53 20.14
C GLN A 172 29.93 5.61 20.80
N GLU A 173 31.10 5.90 20.22
CA GLU A 173 32.02 6.91 20.76
C GLU A 173 31.69 8.32 20.25
N SER A 174 31.39 8.43 18.95
CA SER A 174 31.09 9.73 18.31
C SER A 174 29.61 10.09 18.33
N GLY A 175 28.70 9.10 18.50
CA GLY A 175 27.27 9.29 18.36
C GLY A 175 26.82 9.54 16.92
N LEU A 176 27.68 9.33 15.93
CA LEU A 176 27.41 9.62 14.53
C LEU A 176 27.16 8.36 13.72
N ILE A 177 26.32 8.49 12.72
CA ILE A 177 26.15 7.52 11.65
C ILE A 177 27.00 8.00 10.47
N GLU A 178 28.00 7.23 10.08
CA GLU A 178 29.00 7.70 9.13
C GLU A 178 28.67 7.36 7.67
N HIS A 179 27.89 6.30 7.44
CA HIS A 179 27.65 5.81 6.08
C HIS A 179 26.23 5.30 5.87
N VAL A 180 25.86 5.21 4.59
CA VAL A 180 24.67 4.49 4.09
C VAL A 180 25.14 3.37 3.18
N TYR A 181 24.65 2.19 3.44
CA TYR A 181 24.83 1.03 2.56
C TYR A 181 23.66 0.93 1.58
N ILE A 182 23.95 0.71 0.31
CA ILE A 182 22.97 0.64 -0.78
C ILE A 182 23.05 -0.72 -1.43
N SER A 183 21.96 -1.49 -1.38
CA SER A 183 21.86 -2.78 -2.08
C SER A 183 20.42 -3.16 -2.36
N GLU A 184 20.16 -3.75 -3.53
CA GLU A 184 18.85 -4.34 -3.86
C GLU A 184 18.56 -5.63 -3.08
N LYS A 185 19.55 -6.21 -2.42
CA LYS A 185 19.42 -7.46 -1.66
C LYS A 185 18.82 -7.25 -0.27
N PHE A 186 18.85 -6.03 0.26
CA PHE A 186 18.26 -5.74 1.57
C PHE A 186 16.77 -6.11 1.60
N GLY A 187 16.36 -6.82 2.65
CA GLY A 187 14.99 -7.31 2.85
C GLY A 187 14.57 -8.48 1.94
N LYS A 188 15.48 -9.01 1.11
CA LYS A 188 15.21 -10.19 0.27
C LYS A 188 16.13 -11.37 0.62
N ALA A 189 17.36 -11.09 1.02
CA ALA A 189 18.36 -12.06 1.41
C ALA A 189 19.37 -11.39 2.36
N THR A 190 20.20 -12.20 3.02
CA THR A 190 21.34 -11.68 3.78
C THR A 190 22.32 -11.00 2.81
N ALA A 191 22.54 -9.71 3.01
CA ALA A 191 23.50 -8.95 2.22
C ALA A 191 24.87 -9.04 2.86
N ASP A 192 25.85 -9.53 2.13
CA ASP A 192 27.25 -9.41 2.52
C ASP A 192 27.72 -7.99 2.25
N LEU A 193 28.02 -7.25 3.31
CA LEU A 193 28.39 -5.83 3.26
C LEU A 193 29.72 -5.59 2.52
N ASN A 194 30.58 -6.61 2.43
CA ASN A 194 31.85 -6.54 1.69
C ASN A 194 31.68 -6.94 0.21
N SER A 195 30.50 -7.30 -0.20
CA SER A 195 30.22 -7.69 -1.57
C SER A 195 30.28 -6.49 -2.52
N GLN A 196 30.78 -6.71 -3.74
CA GLN A 196 30.72 -5.71 -4.84
C GLN A 196 29.30 -5.23 -5.19
N TYR A 197 28.25 -5.90 -4.69
CA TYR A 197 26.84 -5.54 -4.89
C TYR A 197 26.27 -4.65 -3.77
N VAL A 198 27.13 -4.27 -2.81
CA VAL A 198 26.79 -3.33 -1.73
C VAL A 198 27.67 -2.11 -1.88
N GLU A 199 27.08 -0.98 -2.12
CA GLU A 199 27.76 0.29 -2.19
C GLU A 199 27.72 0.98 -0.83
N LYS A 200 28.89 1.38 -0.31
CA LYS A 200 29.02 2.17 0.92
C LYS A 200 29.25 3.63 0.55
N VAL A 201 28.34 4.52 0.95
CA VAL A 201 28.39 5.96 0.63
C VAL A 201 28.44 6.75 1.92
N PRO A 202 29.33 7.76 2.04
CA PRO A 202 29.37 8.65 3.21
C PRO A 202 28.03 9.31 3.47
N LEU A 203 27.63 9.35 4.73
CA LEU A 203 26.49 10.09 5.23
C LEU A 203 26.95 11.45 5.75
N ILE A 204 26.25 12.50 5.41
CA ILE A 204 26.44 13.84 5.97
C ILE A 204 25.26 14.19 6.85
N ASP A 205 25.55 14.67 8.04
CA ASP A 205 24.54 15.15 8.98
C ASP A 205 23.74 16.31 8.38
N SER A 206 22.43 16.25 8.52
CA SER A 206 21.52 17.26 7.98
C SER A 206 21.64 18.63 8.67
N TYR A 207 22.26 18.70 9.84
CA TYR A 207 22.51 19.96 10.56
C TYR A 207 23.81 20.68 10.15
N TRP A 208 24.67 20.02 9.35
CA TRP A 208 25.88 20.70 8.89
C TRP A 208 25.56 21.74 7.82
N SER A 209 26.20 22.91 7.96
CA SER A 209 26.11 23.94 6.94
C SER A 209 26.82 23.51 5.63
N PRO A 210 26.45 24.11 4.50
CA PRO A 210 27.10 23.80 3.22
C PRO A 210 28.62 24.07 3.22
N GLU A 211 29.10 25.06 3.98
CA GLU A 211 30.51 25.36 4.14
C GLU A 211 31.26 24.25 4.89
N GLU A 212 30.69 23.77 6.00
CA GLU A 212 31.24 22.63 6.75
C GLU A 212 31.33 21.40 5.90
N VAL A 213 30.23 21.08 5.16
CA VAL A 213 30.18 19.94 4.23
C VAL A 213 31.25 20.10 3.14
N LYS A 214 31.40 21.28 2.57
CA LYS A 214 32.43 21.58 1.54
C LYS A 214 33.83 21.34 2.06
N LEU A 215 34.15 21.87 3.24
CA LEU A 215 35.44 21.66 3.87
C LEU A 215 35.71 20.19 4.18
N TYR A 216 34.73 19.50 4.74
CA TYR A 216 34.81 18.06 5.04
C TYR A 216 35.07 17.23 3.78
N CYS A 217 34.31 17.50 2.72
CA CYS A 217 34.46 16.77 1.44
C CYS A 217 35.83 17.05 0.78
N GLN A 218 36.33 18.27 0.87
CA GLN A 218 37.67 18.62 0.36
C GLN A 218 38.77 17.90 1.14
N THR A 219 38.70 17.94 2.46
CA THR A 219 39.69 17.32 3.36
C THR A 219 39.73 15.78 3.16
N ASN A 220 38.59 15.16 3.11
CA ASN A 220 38.46 13.69 3.01
C ASN A 220 38.36 13.17 1.57
N LYS A 221 38.44 14.06 0.57
CA LYS A 221 38.35 13.73 -0.87
C LYS A 221 37.06 12.97 -1.25
N ILE A 222 35.96 13.33 -0.63
CA ILE A 222 34.65 12.72 -0.84
C ILE A 222 34.01 13.31 -2.09
N LYS A 223 33.84 12.50 -3.14
CA LYS A 223 33.25 12.92 -4.43
C LYS A 223 31.72 12.84 -4.44
N LYS A 224 31.11 12.06 -3.55
CA LYS A 224 29.68 11.90 -3.42
C LYS A 224 29.31 11.53 -1.99
N PHE A 225 28.14 11.95 -1.58
CA PHE A 225 27.60 11.66 -0.25
C PHE A 225 26.08 11.60 -0.28
N ILE A 226 25.48 11.05 0.75
CA ILE A 226 24.04 11.10 1.02
C ILE A 226 23.80 12.05 2.19
N ARG A 227 22.83 12.93 2.04
CA ARG A 227 22.26 13.75 3.10
C ARG A 227 20.75 13.46 3.08
N PRO A 228 20.26 12.57 3.96
CA PRO A 228 18.87 12.17 3.95
C PRO A 228 17.95 13.34 4.34
N VAL A 229 16.74 13.29 3.83
CA VAL A 229 15.62 14.14 4.26
C VAL A 229 14.51 13.25 4.77
N PHE A 230 13.92 13.63 5.90
CA PHE A 230 12.89 12.84 6.55
C PHE A 230 11.90 13.73 7.30
N TYR A 231 10.69 13.21 7.46
CA TYR A 231 9.72 13.83 8.34
C TYR A 231 10.17 13.66 9.80
N PRO A 232 9.77 14.57 10.71
CA PRO A 232 10.28 14.58 12.08
C PRO A 232 10.19 13.22 12.75
N LEU A 233 11.29 12.80 13.36
CA LEU A 233 11.40 11.61 14.21
C LEU A 233 10.81 11.92 15.59
N LEU A 234 10.18 10.93 16.22
CA LEU A 234 9.70 11.04 17.61
C LEU A 234 10.70 10.43 18.58
N ASP A 235 10.96 9.13 18.44
CA ASP A 235 11.86 8.34 19.30
C ASP A 235 12.73 7.37 18.50
N GLU A 236 12.60 7.36 17.19
CA GLU A 236 13.34 6.44 16.34
C GLU A 236 14.80 6.90 16.18
N ALA A 237 15.73 5.96 16.39
CA ALA A 237 17.16 6.28 16.31
C ALA A 237 17.70 6.33 14.86
N TYR A 238 17.09 5.60 13.94
CA TYR A 238 17.60 5.45 12.57
C TYR A 238 16.58 5.80 11.49
N TYR A 239 15.39 5.20 11.52
CA TYR A 239 14.41 5.32 10.46
C TYR A 239 13.09 5.83 11.00
N PRO A 240 12.47 6.84 10.36
CA PRO A 240 11.12 7.22 10.72
C PRO A 240 10.13 6.09 10.44
N GLU A 241 9.12 5.99 11.26
CA GLU A 241 7.91 5.27 10.88
C GLU A 241 7.07 6.18 9.96
N SER A 242 6.45 5.61 8.94
CA SER A 242 5.54 6.38 8.09
C SER A 242 4.39 6.95 8.92
N GLU A 243 3.97 8.19 8.70
CA GLU A 243 2.89 8.84 9.47
C GLU A 243 1.61 8.00 9.49
N TRP A 244 1.34 7.26 8.43
CA TRP A 244 0.21 6.35 8.31
C TRP A 244 0.48 4.92 8.83
N HIS A 245 1.61 4.71 9.49
CA HIS A 245 2.04 3.37 9.98
C HIS A 245 1.04 2.68 10.92
N ALA A 246 0.18 3.46 11.58
CA ALA A 246 -0.86 2.95 12.47
C ALA A 246 -1.73 1.84 11.84
N ILE A 247 -2.02 1.90 10.54
CA ILE A 247 -2.83 0.87 9.87
C ILE A 247 -2.12 -0.48 9.76
N LEU A 248 -0.80 -0.49 9.78
CA LEU A 248 0.00 -1.72 9.80
C LEU A 248 0.01 -2.33 11.22
N LYS A 249 0.20 -1.49 12.25
CA LYS A 249 0.23 -1.93 13.66
C LYS A 249 -1.14 -2.34 14.18
N SER A 250 -2.19 -1.62 13.81
CA SER A 250 -3.57 -1.90 14.24
C SER A 250 -4.19 -3.12 13.55
N GLY A 251 -3.60 -3.60 12.45
CA GLY A 251 -4.12 -4.72 11.67
C GLY A 251 -5.25 -4.34 10.69
N TRP A 252 -5.66 -3.06 10.60
CA TRP A 252 -6.72 -2.64 9.68
C TRP A 252 -6.37 -2.92 8.21
N LEU A 253 -5.11 -2.77 7.82
CA LEU A 253 -4.66 -3.11 6.48
C LEU A 253 -4.77 -4.61 6.20
N ASP A 254 -4.48 -5.46 7.19
CA ASP A 254 -4.60 -6.92 7.08
C ASP A 254 -6.07 -7.34 6.96
N VAL A 255 -6.96 -6.73 7.73
CA VAL A 255 -8.41 -6.95 7.60
C VAL A 255 -8.89 -6.58 6.20
N ALA A 256 -8.54 -5.38 5.71
CA ALA A 256 -8.92 -4.92 4.38
C ALA A 256 -8.38 -5.83 3.25
N ASN A 257 -7.18 -6.38 3.41
CA ASN A 257 -6.56 -7.30 2.45
C ASN A 257 -7.15 -8.72 2.51
N SER A 258 -7.62 -9.15 3.68
CA SER A 258 -8.13 -10.51 3.90
C SER A 258 -9.57 -10.69 3.44
N VAL A 259 -10.42 -9.68 3.55
CA VAL A 259 -11.85 -9.78 3.15
C VAL A 259 -12.04 -10.16 1.67
N PRO A 260 -11.33 -9.57 0.70
CA PRO A 260 -11.43 -10.01 -0.70
C PRO A 260 -10.96 -11.43 -0.94
N ALA A 261 -9.90 -11.88 -0.24
CA ALA A 261 -9.40 -13.24 -0.34
C ALA A 261 -10.40 -14.25 0.21
N LEU A 262 -11.03 -13.94 1.36
CA LEU A 262 -12.09 -14.73 1.94
C LEU A 262 -13.29 -14.84 0.99
N LYS A 263 -13.78 -13.73 0.45
CA LYS A 263 -14.88 -13.73 -0.52
C LYS A 263 -14.56 -14.57 -1.74
N LYS A 264 -13.37 -14.44 -2.30
CA LYS A 264 -12.93 -15.27 -3.43
C LYS A 264 -12.97 -16.76 -3.08
N ALA A 265 -12.51 -17.15 -1.90
CA ALA A 265 -12.54 -18.55 -1.44
C ALA A 265 -13.98 -19.04 -1.23
N LEU A 266 -14.85 -18.21 -0.62
CA LEU A 266 -16.26 -18.52 -0.46
C LEU A 266 -16.94 -18.75 -1.82
N PHE A 267 -16.77 -17.86 -2.78
CA PHE A 267 -17.35 -18.01 -4.12
C PHE A 267 -16.84 -19.28 -4.82
N ALA A 268 -15.53 -19.58 -4.69
CA ALA A 268 -14.96 -20.79 -5.26
C ALA A 268 -15.57 -22.06 -4.62
N ASN A 269 -15.82 -22.06 -3.32
CA ASN A 269 -16.37 -23.20 -2.59
C ASN A 269 -17.90 -23.31 -2.73
N GLN A 270 -18.62 -22.19 -2.84
CA GLN A 270 -20.08 -22.19 -3.08
C GLN A 270 -20.47 -22.77 -4.43
N MET A 271 -19.59 -22.74 -5.41
CA MET A 271 -19.82 -23.42 -6.69
C MET A 271 -19.81 -24.95 -6.57
N THR A 272 -19.43 -25.52 -5.41
CA THR A 272 -19.18 -26.96 -5.30
C THR A 272 -20.36 -27.75 -4.72
N ILE A 273 -21.19 -27.19 -3.83
CA ILE A 273 -22.33 -27.91 -3.25
C ILE A 273 -23.54 -26.97 -3.08
N LYS A 274 -24.44 -26.93 -4.08
CA LYS A 274 -25.65 -26.10 -4.01
C LYS A 274 -26.88 -26.86 -3.54
N PHE A 275 -26.89 -28.17 -3.69
CA PHE A 275 -28.07 -28.99 -3.44
C PHE A 275 -27.70 -30.26 -2.67
N LEU A 276 -28.50 -30.61 -1.70
CA LEU A 276 -28.54 -31.93 -1.10
C LEU A 276 -29.57 -32.75 -1.87
N ILE A 277 -29.12 -33.80 -2.54
CA ILE A 277 -29.99 -34.71 -3.28
C ILE A 277 -30.18 -35.98 -2.47
N GLU A 278 -31.37 -36.17 -1.93
CA GLU A 278 -31.77 -37.40 -1.22
C GLU A 278 -32.57 -38.27 -2.15
N VAL A 279 -32.11 -39.50 -2.37
CA VAL A 279 -32.80 -40.49 -3.21
C VAL A 279 -33.20 -41.67 -2.33
N ASP A 280 -34.50 -41.93 -2.26
CA ASP A 280 -35.01 -43.09 -1.52
C ASP A 280 -34.63 -44.40 -2.23
N GLU A 281 -34.22 -45.42 -1.51
CA GLU A 281 -33.82 -46.71 -2.07
C GLU A 281 -34.99 -47.43 -2.75
N GLN A 282 -36.24 -47.17 -2.35
CA GLN A 282 -37.43 -47.68 -2.95
C GLN A 282 -37.56 -47.24 -4.42
N TYR A 283 -37.00 -46.09 -4.81
CA TYR A 283 -36.91 -45.64 -6.19
C TYR A 283 -36.27 -46.72 -7.09
N TYR A 284 -35.13 -47.23 -6.67
CA TYR A 284 -34.39 -48.22 -7.46
C TYR A 284 -35.14 -49.58 -7.49
N LYS A 285 -35.80 -49.93 -6.40
CA LYS A 285 -36.63 -51.14 -6.34
C LYS A 285 -37.84 -51.03 -7.25
N ASN A 286 -38.49 -49.89 -7.34
CA ASN A 286 -39.64 -49.67 -8.20
C ASN A 286 -39.27 -49.57 -9.69
N VAL A 287 -38.06 -49.08 -10.00
CA VAL A 287 -37.61 -48.96 -11.40
C VAL A 287 -37.02 -50.26 -11.94
N TYR A 288 -36.31 -51.02 -11.10
CA TYR A 288 -35.57 -52.23 -11.52
C TYR A 288 -36.15 -53.51 -10.93
N ASP A 289 -37.22 -53.45 -10.15
CA ASP A 289 -37.92 -54.53 -9.52
C ASP A 289 -36.99 -55.58 -8.85
N THR A 290 -37.22 -56.84 -9.02
CA THR A 290 -36.41 -57.93 -8.42
C THR A 290 -35.00 -58.02 -8.94
N GLU A 291 -34.69 -57.38 -10.05
CA GLU A 291 -33.33 -57.32 -10.60
C GLU A 291 -32.40 -56.48 -9.73
N TRP A 292 -32.89 -55.39 -9.09
CA TRP A 292 -32.11 -54.55 -8.23
C TRP A 292 -31.38 -55.31 -7.12
N LEU A 293 -32.08 -56.27 -6.51
CA LEU A 293 -31.53 -57.09 -5.43
C LEU A 293 -30.51 -58.12 -5.91
N LYS A 294 -30.56 -58.51 -7.19
CA LYS A 294 -29.64 -59.48 -7.81
C LYS A 294 -28.40 -58.84 -8.41
N MET A 295 -28.40 -57.50 -8.61
CA MET A 295 -27.27 -56.78 -9.20
C MET A 295 -26.04 -56.75 -8.27
N LYS A 296 -24.85 -56.83 -8.86
CA LYS A 296 -23.61 -56.66 -8.16
C LYS A 296 -23.46 -55.24 -7.58
N PRO A 297 -22.73 -55.03 -6.48
CA PRO A 297 -22.56 -53.73 -5.86
C PRO A 297 -22.02 -52.65 -6.82
N GLU A 298 -21.13 -53.03 -7.72
CA GLU A 298 -20.52 -52.11 -8.72
C GLU A 298 -21.58 -51.61 -9.73
N ALA A 299 -22.46 -52.47 -10.21
CA ALA A 299 -23.53 -52.09 -11.12
C ALA A 299 -24.55 -51.15 -10.45
N ARG A 300 -24.90 -51.41 -9.18
CA ARG A 300 -25.76 -50.49 -8.41
C ARG A 300 -25.08 -49.13 -8.18
N LYS A 301 -23.78 -49.11 -7.97
CA LYS A 301 -23.01 -47.86 -7.81
C LYS A 301 -23.04 -47.04 -9.10
N GLN A 302 -22.88 -47.70 -10.26
CA GLN A 302 -22.93 -47.03 -11.56
C GLN A 302 -24.32 -46.41 -11.82
N ILE A 303 -25.39 -47.16 -11.61
CA ILE A 303 -26.77 -46.66 -11.76
C ILE A 303 -27.05 -45.45 -10.85
N ARG A 304 -26.54 -45.47 -9.61
CA ARG A 304 -26.66 -44.33 -8.69
C ARG A 304 -25.87 -43.13 -9.21
N GLN A 305 -24.69 -43.36 -9.76
CA GLN A 305 -23.86 -42.27 -10.33
C GLN A 305 -24.56 -41.68 -11.56
N ASP A 306 -25.05 -42.48 -12.46
CA ASP A 306 -25.74 -42.02 -13.67
C ASP A 306 -27.00 -41.20 -13.35
N LEU A 307 -27.74 -41.57 -12.28
CA LEU A 307 -28.86 -40.77 -11.79
C LEU A 307 -28.42 -39.42 -11.25
N VAL A 308 -27.37 -39.40 -10.44
CA VAL A 308 -26.83 -38.15 -9.87
C VAL A 308 -26.30 -37.24 -10.99
N ASP A 309 -25.61 -37.78 -11.97
CA ASP A 309 -25.08 -37.03 -13.12
C ASP A 309 -26.21 -36.45 -13.97
N SER A 310 -27.30 -37.24 -14.17
CA SER A 310 -28.51 -36.77 -14.86
C SER A 310 -29.19 -35.62 -14.12
N ILE A 311 -29.32 -35.72 -12.78
CA ILE A 311 -29.92 -34.67 -11.97
C ILE A 311 -29.01 -33.40 -11.99
N ASN A 312 -27.70 -33.58 -11.84
CA ASN A 312 -26.74 -32.47 -11.89
C ASN A 312 -26.76 -31.78 -13.25
N SER A 313 -26.83 -32.51 -14.34
CA SER A 313 -26.94 -31.94 -15.69
C SER A 313 -28.22 -31.11 -15.88
N GLY A 314 -29.29 -31.47 -15.17
CA GLY A 314 -30.55 -30.71 -15.16
C GLY A 314 -30.55 -29.49 -14.27
N LEU A 315 -29.75 -29.49 -13.17
CA LEU A 315 -29.69 -28.42 -12.18
C LEU A 315 -28.60 -27.37 -12.47
N VAL A 316 -27.55 -27.77 -13.18
CA VAL A 316 -26.36 -26.92 -13.41
C VAL A 316 -26.22 -26.63 -14.90
N GLY A 317 -26.29 -25.35 -15.26
CA GLY A 317 -26.05 -24.83 -16.62
C GLY A 317 -26.97 -23.68 -16.98
N ASN A 318 -26.41 -22.65 -17.62
CA ASN A 318 -27.18 -21.49 -18.09
C ASN A 318 -28.31 -21.86 -19.07
N ASP A 319 -28.15 -22.96 -19.79
CA ASP A 319 -29.11 -23.42 -20.77
C ASP A 319 -30.30 -24.20 -20.14
N ASN A 320 -30.26 -24.49 -18.85
CA ASN A 320 -31.26 -25.25 -18.11
C ASN A 320 -32.13 -24.40 -17.19
N SER A 321 -31.95 -23.07 -17.23
CA SER A 321 -32.78 -22.12 -16.47
C SER A 321 -34.26 -22.26 -16.88
N GLY A 322 -35.09 -22.71 -15.96
CA GLY A 322 -36.54 -22.91 -16.18
C GLY A 322 -36.96 -24.31 -16.54
N LYS A 323 -36.08 -25.31 -16.61
CA LYS A 323 -36.47 -26.73 -16.82
C LYS A 323 -36.98 -27.34 -15.53
N ALA A 324 -38.06 -28.14 -15.64
CA ALA A 324 -38.64 -28.84 -14.51
C ALA A 324 -38.04 -30.26 -14.38
N ILE A 325 -37.82 -30.69 -13.15
CA ILE A 325 -37.44 -32.07 -12.84
C ILE A 325 -38.71 -32.80 -12.39
N GLN A 326 -39.04 -33.90 -13.06
CA GLN A 326 -40.16 -34.75 -12.68
C GLN A 326 -39.71 -35.79 -11.65
N ALA A 327 -40.33 -35.79 -10.46
CA ALA A 327 -40.07 -36.76 -9.42
C ALA A 327 -41.29 -37.70 -9.27
N MET A 328 -41.02 -38.99 -9.09
CA MET A 328 -42.07 -39.98 -8.77
C MET A 328 -42.40 -39.91 -7.28
N LYS A 329 -43.66 -40.15 -6.96
CA LYS A 329 -44.15 -40.30 -5.59
C LYS A 329 -44.79 -41.67 -5.43
N TRP A 330 -44.70 -42.23 -4.24
CA TRP A 330 -45.45 -43.43 -3.83
C TRP A 330 -46.01 -43.20 -2.42
N THR A 331 -46.95 -44.09 -2.08
CA THR A 331 -47.55 -44.09 -0.76
C THR A 331 -46.89 -45.22 0.05
N ASP A 332 -46.37 -44.88 1.22
CA ASP A 332 -45.81 -45.83 2.19
C ASP A 332 -46.91 -46.68 2.82
N THR A 333 -46.52 -47.81 3.44
CA THR A 333 -47.43 -48.76 4.14
C THR A 333 -48.32 -48.10 5.19
N ASN A 334 -47.97 -46.91 5.66
CA ASN A 334 -48.73 -46.09 6.60
C ASN A 334 -49.63 -45.03 5.93
N GLY A 335 -49.79 -45.06 4.61
CA GLY A 335 -50.64 -44.13 3.86
C GLY A 335 -50.01 -42.72 3.63
N LYS A 336 -48.70 -42.56 3.92
CA LYS A 336 -48.00 -41.28 3.76
C LYS A 336 -47.35 -41.20 2.37
N GLU A 337 -47.56 -40.09 1.66
CA GLU A 337 -46.84 -39.82 0.40
C GLU A 337 -45.36 -39.61 0.65
N VAL A 338 -44.52 -40.34 -0.05
CA VAL A 338 -43.06 -40.23 -0.02
C VAL A 338 -42.56 -39.84 -1.42
N SER A 339 -41.69 -38.90 -1.52
CA SER A 339 -41.04 -38.46 -2.76
C SER A 339 -39.84 -39.34 -3.06
N ALA A 340 -39.73 -39.85 -4.26
CA ALA A 340 -38.60 -40.67 -4.73
C ALA A 340 -37.26 -39.94 -4.63
N ILE A 341 -37.31 -38.68 -4.96
CA ILE A 341 -36.15 -37.79 -4.98
C ILE A 341 -36.53 -36.49 -4.27
N LYS A 342 -35.75 -36.11 -3.30
CA LYS A 342 -35.88 -34.82 -2.61
C LYS A 342 -34.62 -34.00 -2.83
N ILE A 343 -34.80 -32.85 -3.43
CA ILE A 343 -33.71 -31.89 -3.65
C ILE A 343 -33.92 -30.74 -2.70
N THR A 344 -33.02 -30.60 -1.76
CA THR A 344 -33.03 -29.53 -0.78
C THR A 344 -31.91 -28.54 -1.12
N PRO A 345 -32.19 -27.27 -1.44
CA PRO A 345 -31.13 -26.29 -1.56
C PRO A 345 -30.44 -26.14 -0.20
N ILE A 346 -29.14 -26.17 -0.21
CA ILE A 346 -28.35 -25.88 0.97
C ILE A 346 -28.36 -24.38 1.12
N ASP A 347 -29.10 -23.90 2.10
CA ASP A 347 -29.12 -22.48 2.44
C ASP A 347 -27.72 -22.02 2.80
N ASP A 348 -27.23 -21.07 2.02
CA ASP A 348 -26.00 -20.37 2.34
C ASP A 348 -26.26 -19.54 3.59
N LYS A 349 -25.87 -20.07 4.75
CA LYS A 349 -25.98 -19.36 6.04
C LYS A 349 -25.05 -18.14 6.10
N LEU A 350 -24.14 -17.99 5.16
CA LEU A 350 -23.33 -16.80 4.98
C LEU A 350 -24.16 -15.78 4.20
N LYS A 351 -24.95 -14.97 4.93
CA LYS A 351 -25.69 -13.86 4.32
C LYS A 351 -24.75 -13.01 3.49
N ASP A 352 -25.13 -12.78 2.23
CA ASP A 352 -24.44 -11.83 1.36
C ASP A 352 -24.24 -10.51 2.12
N GLY A 353 -22.99 -10.08 2.22
CA GLY A 353 -22.68 -8.79 2.85
C GLY A 353 -22.22 -8.84 4.30
N ILE A 354 -22.15 -9.99 4.97
CA ILE A 354 -21.77 -10.06 6.39
C ILE A 354 -20.40 -9.43 6.71
N TYR A 355 -19.48 -9.42 5.75
CA TYR A 355 -18.13 -8.81 5.89
C TYR A 355 -18.00 -7.46 5.19
N LEU A 356 -19.08 -6.88 4.67
CA LEU A 356 -19.05 -5.55 4.03
C LEU A 356 -18.86 -4.42 5.04
N PRO A 357 -19.51 -4.45 6.22
CA PRO A 357 -19.27 -3.43 7.24
C PRO A 357 -17.82 -3.38 7.72
N GLU A 358 -17.19 -4.54 7.96
CA GLU A 358 -15.79 -4.63 8.39
C GLU A 358 -14.84 -4.12 7.31
N ALA A 359 -15.08 -4.47 6.05
CA ALA A 359 -14.29 -3.95 4.93
C ALA A 359 -14.46 -2.45 4.76
N SER A 360 -15.67 -1.92 5.01
CA SER A 360 -15.95 -0.49 4.99
C SER A 360 -15.22 0.24 6.12
N ALA A 361 -15.32 -0.29 7.35
CA ALA A 361 -14.62 0.26 8.50
C ALA A 361 -13.11 0.27 8.28
N ALA A 362 -12.54 -0.85 7.82
CA ALA A 362 -11.11 -0.95 7.52
C ALA A 362 -10.65 0.07 6.47
N ASN A 363 -11.42 0.25 5.39
CA ASN A 363 -11.09 1.24 4.38
C ASN A 363 -11.21 2.68 4.91
N SER A 364 -12.19 2.96 5.78
CA SER A 364 -12.32 4.27 6.42
C SER A 364 -11.12 4.57 7.32
N GLU A 365 -10.70 3.62 8.14
CA GLU A 365 -9.49 3.75 8.98
C GLU A 365 -8.22 3.95 8.15
N ILE A 366 -8.09 3.25 7.02
CA ILE A 366 -6.98 3.44 6.09
C ILE A 366 -6.95 4.88 5.55
N LEU A 367 -8.10 5.43 5.16
CA LEU A 367 -8.18 6.80 4.64
C LEU A 367 -7.85 7.84 5.71
N VAL A 368 -8.38 7.65 6.93
CA VAL A 368 -8.10 8.54 8.07
C VAL A 368 -6.62 8.53 8.41
N ALA A 369 -6.00 7.36 8.53
CA ALA A 369 -4.58 7.25 8.86
C ALA A 369 -3.65 7.83 7.79
N ILE A 370 -4.03 7.70 6.51
CA ILE A 370 -3.26 8.30 5.40
C ILE A 370 -3.56 9.82 5.25
N GLY A 371 -4.61 10.34 5.91
CA GLY A 371 -4.95 11.75 5.86
C GLY A 371 -5.59 12.20 4.54
N VAL A 372 -6.31 11.31 3.84
CA VAL A 372 -6.97 11.63 2.57
C VAL A 372 -8.48 11.59 2.71
N ASP A 373 -9.13 12.70 2.38
CA ASP A 373 -10.58 12.74 2.30
C ASP A 373 -11.11 11.81 1.18
N ALA A 374 -12.11 10.99 1.53
CA ALA A 374 -12.69 10.01 0.61
C ALA A 374 -13.25 10.64 -0.68
N THR A 375 -13.72 11.88 -0.62
CA THR A 375 -14.26 12.60 -1.78
C THR A 375 -13.22 12.89 -2.85
N LEU A 376 -11.94 13.04 -2.45
CA LEU A 376 -10.83 13.34 -3.37
C LEU A 376 -10.39 12.13 -4.19
N ILE A 377 -10.58 10.92 -3.68
CA ILE A 377 -10.21 9.67 -4.38
C ILE A 377 -11.40 8.97 -5.02
N GLY A 378 -12.55 9.65 -5.10
CA GLY A 378 -13.73 9.15 -5.80
C GLY A 378 -14.67 8.29 -4.94
N GLY A 379 -14.68 8.45 -3.61
CA GLY A 379 -15.52 7.67 -2.70
C GLY A 379 -15.20 6.17 -2.70
N ALA A 380 -14.08 5.81 -3.29
CA ALA A 380 -13.64 4.44 -3.42
C ALA A 380 -13.23 3.91 -2.04
N GLY A 381 -14.05 3.12 -1.45
CA GLY A 381 -13.65 2.40 -0.26
C GLY A 381 -14.79 2.06 0.68
N ILE A 382 -15.96 2.60 0.45
CA ILE A 382 -17.14 2.23 1.23
C ILE A 382 -17.98 1.27 0.38
N PRO A 383 -17.98 -0.05 0.66
CA PRO A 383 -18.91 -0.96 0.03
C PRO A 383 -20.34 -0.49 0.34
N GLY A 384 -21.13 -0.16 -0.69
CA GLY A 384 -22.47 0.42 -0.54
C GLY A 384 -22.51 1.94 -0.48
N GLY A 385 -21.36 2.63 -0.40
CA GLY A 385 -21.28 4.08 -0.58
C GLY A 385 -21.43 4.46 -2.05
N ALA A 386 -22.18 5.52 -2.36
CA ALA A 386 -22.30 6.00 -3.72
C ALA A 386 -20.95 6.43 -4.26
N LEU A 387 -20.50 5.82 -5.37
CA LEU A 387 -19.37 6.30 -6.15
C LEU A 387 -19.64 7.77 -6.52
N GLY A 388 -18.76 8.68 -6.11
CA GLY A 388 -18.93 10.10 -6.39
C GLY A 388 -19.76 10.88 -5.37
N ALA A 389 -20.00 10.33 -4.15
CA ALA A 389 -20.56 11.09 -3.04
C ALA A 389 -19.70 12.34 -2.78
N GLY A 390 -20.33 13.46 -2.64
CA GLY A 390 -19.74 14.78 -2.45
C GLY A 390 -19.99 15.72 -3.62
N SER A 391 -20.34 16.95 -3.27
CA SER A 391 -20.55 18.03 -4.24
C SER A 391 -19.20 18.50 -4.81
N GLY A 392 -19.24 19.29 -5.90
CA GLY A 392 -18.04 19.92 -6.41
C GLY A 392 -17.38 20.87 -5.40
N SER A 393 -18.20 21.48 -4.51
CA SER A 393 -17.71 22.32 -3.38
C SER A 393 -16.92 21.50 -2.37
N ASP A 394 -17.47 20.37 -1.91
CA ASP A 394 -16.79 19.52 -0.92
C ASP A 394 -15.40 19.08 -1.41
N LYS A 395 -15.33 18.68 -2.69
CA LYS A 395 -14.05 18.28 -3.30
C LYS A 395 -13.04 19.43 -3.36
N ARG A 396 -13.51 20.66 -3.66
CA ARG A 396 -12.62 21.82 -3.67
C ARG A 396 -12.13 22.19 -2.29
N GLU A 397 -13.02 22.20 -1.32
CA GLU A 397 -12.66 22.53 0.07
C GLU A 397 -11.70 21.49 0.64
N ALA A 398 -11.98 20.20 0.47
CA ALA A 398 -11.08 19.13 0.87
C ALA A 398 -9.70 19.26 0.20
N PHE A 399 -9.66 19.61 -1.09
CA PHE A 399 -8.40 19.81 -1.80
C PHE A 399 -7.64 21.06 -1.33
N LEU A 400 -8.34 22.16 -1.02
CA LEU A 400 -7.72 23.39 -0.48
C LEU A 400 -7.13 23.16 0.90
N ILE A 401 -7.85 22.46 1.79
CA ILE A 401 -7.36 22.06 3.12
C ILE A 401 -6.10 21.21 2.97
N LEU A 402 -6.16 20.17 2.16
CA LEU A 402 -5.01 19.30 1.91
C LEU A 402 -3.82 20.10 1.37
N SER A 403 -4.03 20.98 0.39
CA SER A 403 -2.97 21.81 -0.20
C SER A 403 -2.32 22.75 0.82
N ALA A 404 -3.10 23.26 1.77
CA ALA A 404 -2.59 24.10 2.86
C ALA A 404 -1.74 23.30 3.84
N LEU A 405 -2.18 22.08 4.19
CA LEU A 405 -1.46 21.18 5.11
C LEU A 405 -0.15 20.67 4.50
N TYR A 406 -0.08 20.53 3.18
CA TYR A 406 1.15 20.06 2.49
C TYR A 406 2.32 21.04 2.53
N LYS A 407 2.16 22.22 3.10
CA LYS A 407 3.23 23.20 3.18
C LYS A 407 4.48 22.65 3.90
N THR A 408 4.31 22.02 5.05
CA THR A 408 5.43 21.47 5.83
C THR A 408 6.13 20.32 5.11
N ASN A 409 5.40 19.41 4.49
CA ASN A 409 5.97 18.30 3.71
C ASN A 409 6.78 18.82 2.50
N ARG A 410 6.29 19.87 1.86
CA ARG A 410 7.01 20.53 0.76
C ARG A 410 8.26 21.26 1.23
N GLU A 411 8.22 21.94 2.36
CA GLU A 411 9.39 22.58 2.96
C GLU A 411 10.49 21.55 3.21
N THR A 412 10.20 20.41 3.85
CA THR A 412 11.16 19.31 4.02
C THR A 412 11.74 18.84 2.68
N THR A 413 10.91 18.72 1.64
CA THR A 413 11.41 18.33 0.32
C THR A 413 12.29 19.38 -0.32
N LEU A 414 11.95 20.66 -0.16
CA LEU A 414 12.67 21.80 -0.74
C LEU A 414 14.03 22.06 -0.08
N GLU A 415 14.26 21.59 1.15
CA GLU A 415 15.58 21.62 1.81
C GLU A 415 16.70 21.04 0.92
N ILE A 416 16.37 20.07 0.08
CA ILE A 416 17.32 19.49 -0.88
C ILE A 416 17.83 20.55 -1.85
N PHE A 417 16.93 21.38 -2.41
CA PHE A 417 17.31 22.42 -3.35
C PHE A 417 17.99 23.58 -2.66
N GLU A 418 17.49 23.99 -1.50
CA GLU A 418 18.06 25.08 -0.70
C GLU A 418 19.50 24.77 -0.32
N PHE A 419 19.78 23.54 0.13
CA PHE A 419 21.14 23.09 0.39
C PHE A 419 22.04 23.14 -0.85
N ILE A 420 21.53 22.69 -2.02
CA ILE A 420 22.28 22.76 -3.28
C ILE A 420 22.54 24.21 -3.70
N GLN A 421 21.53 25.06 -3.55
CA GLN A 421 21.60 26.48 -3.86
C GLN A 421 22.69 27.17 -3.06
N GLU A 422 22.71 26.99 -1.75
CA GLU A 422 23.69 27.56 -0.85
C GLU A 422 25.09 26.98 -1.11
N TYR A 423 25.21 25.67 -1.23
CA TYR A 423 26.49 25.01 -1.56
C TYR A 423 27.12 25.53 -2.84
N ASN A 424 26.31 25.77 -3.87
CA ASN A 424 26.75 26.25 -5.19
C ASN A 424 26.90 27.78 -5.26
N GLY A 425 26.49 28.52 -4.22
CA GLY A 425 26.53 29.96 -4.18
C GLY A 425 25.59 30.63 -5.18
N TRP A 426 24.42 30.04 -5.42
CA TRP A 426 23.39 30.63 -6.29
C TRP A 426 22.64 31.75 -5.56
N ASP A 427 21.97 32.64 -6.32
CA ASP A 427 21.21 33.78 -5.78
C ASP A 427 20.13 33.28 -4.77
N SER A 428 20.36 33.58 -3.49
CA SER A 428 19.44 33.20 -2.39
C SER A 428 18.11 33.95 -2.40
N THR A 429 17.96 34.98 -3.23
CA THR A 429 16.68 35.68 -3.41
C THR A 429 15.71 34.90 -4.26
N ILE A 430 16.18 33.87 -5.00
CA ILE A 430 15.40 32.96 -5.78
C ILE A 430 15.01 31.77 -4.87
N LYS A 431 13.73 31.60 -4.64
CA LYS A 431 13.21 30.53 -3.78
C LYS A 431 12.55 29.43 -4.57
N PRO A 432 12.76 28.16 -4.23
CA PRO A 432 12.01 27.06 -4.83
C PRO A 432 10.60 27.00 -4.24
N ALA A 433 9.63 26.60 -5.04
CA ALA A 433 8.27 26.34 -4.59
C ALA A 433 7.62 25.25 -5.45
N PHE A 434 6.72 24.48 -4.87
CA PHE A 434 5.82 23.62 -5.65
C PHE A 434 4.55 24.39 -5.97
N GLU A 435 4.25 24.51 -7.26
CA GLU A 435 3.05 25.22 -7.72
C GLU A 435 1.79 24.41 -7.40
N ASN A 436 0.81 25.08 -6.77
CA ASN A 436 -0.48 24.46 -6.48
C ASN A 436 -1.37 24.42 -7.73
N THR A 437 -2.15 23.35 -7.88
CA THR A 437 -3.26 23.34 -8.83
C THR A 437 -4.42 24.16 -8.25
N ILE A 438 -4.89 25.16 -8.98
CA ILE A 438 -6.04 25.96 -8.59
C ILE A 438 -7.30 25.35 -9.21
N LEU A 439 -8.27 24.99 -8.36
CA LEU A 439 -9.58 24.53 -8.79
C LEU A 439 -10.56 25.72 -8.77
N THR A 440 -10.97 26.18 -9.94
CA THR A 440 -11.96 27.26 -10.08
C THR A 440 -13.36 26.73 -10.32
N THR A 441 -14.39 27.51 -9.97
CA THR A 441 -15.79 27.22 -10.31
C THR A 441 -16.07 27.69 -11.74
N LEU A 442 -17.12 27.13 -12.37
CA LEU A 442 -17.61 27.62 -13.65
C LEU A 442 -18.12 29.09 -13.56
N ASP A 443 -18.62 29.50 -12.39
CA ASP A 443 -19.04 30.89 -12.15
C ASP A 443 -17.85 31.87 -12.16
N ALA A 444 -16.69 31.43 -11.62
CA ALA A 444 -15.46 32.22 -11.64
C ALA A 444 -14.68 32.07 -12.97
N ASN A 445 -14.89 30.99 -13.71
CA ASN A 445 -14.25 30.70 -14.99
C ASN A 445 -15.22 29.97 -15.94
N PRO A 446 -16.22 30.66 -16.52
CA PRO A 446 -17.24 30.04 -17.34
C PRO A 446 -16.73 29.35 -18.61
N THR A 447 -15.55 29.77 -19.10
CA THR A 447 -14.93 29.20 -20.31
C THR A 447 -14.04 28.00 -20.01
N GLY A 448 -13.81 27.68 -18.75
CA GLY A 448 -12.87 26.61 -18.33
C GLY A 448 -11.41 26.91 -18.67
N THR A 449 -11.11 28.09 -19.20
CA THR A 449 -9.74 28.51 -19.51
C THR A 449 -8.99 28.79 -18.23
N LYS A 450 -7.80 28.21 -18.04
CA LYS A 450 -6.97 28.50 -16.88
C LYS A 450 -6.57 29.98 -16.91
N THR A 451 -7.21 30.82 -16.09
CA THR A 451 -6.65 32.11 -15.74
C THR A 451 -5.58 31.85 -14.69
N VAL A 452 -4.33 31.95 -15.08
CA VAL A 452 -3.20 32.04 -14.15
C VAL A 452 -3.31 33.43 -13.54
N THR A 453 -3.99 33.54 -12.41
CA THR A 453 -3.82 34.70 -11.56
C THR A 453 -2.49 34.51 -10.85
N ALA A 454 -1.53 35.34 -11.21
CA ALA A 454 -0.24 35.49 -10.57
C ALA A 454 -0.39 35.81 -9.07
#